data_e48ae2dd1c2c33296e7cf9af0335ed7e
#
_entry.id   e48ae2dd1c2c33296e7cf9af0335ed7e
#
_cell.length_a   1.000
_cell.length_b   1.000
_cell.length_c   1.000
_cell.angle_alpha   90.00
_cell.angle_beta   90.00
_cell.angle_gamma   90.00
#
_symmetry.space_group_name_H-M   'P 1'
#
loop_
_entity.id
_entity.type
_entity.pdbx_description
1 polymer ?
#
loop_
_entity_poly.entity_id
_entity_poly.type
_entity_poly.pdbx_seq_one_letter_code
_entity_poly.pdbx_strand_id
1 'polypeptide(L)'
;MKSYICYKKNKMKILLSYLWIGVFVFLTSCVSNQDMIYLQKKEGQEFSSSVTAIRSKPYRLQTNDVLSVTIKAIDPKLVTIFSPSNQGEIGKSESALYFDGFRVDDHGNIRIPVLGEMNVIGFTVDEVRDKIEKQLLADYFNKEASLFVTVKMAGFKYTITGEVGSKGTKMLFQDQVNIMEAIANSGDITAIGNRKEVTIIRQLPTGTEMHTLDLTDINVMNSPYYYLQPNDFIYVKPLKKNTWESLQSGIQGFTSIVSLITLGTTVYLLFKN
;
A
#
# COMPACT_ATOMS: atom_id res chain seq x y z
N MET A 1 -25.45 -67.15 -24.51
CA MET A 1 -25.83 -65.73 -24.61
C MET A 1 -25.94 -65.01 -23.25
N LYS A 2 -26.55 -65.56 -22.20
CA LYS A 2 -26.66 -64.96 -20.87
C LYS A 2 -25.33 -64.65 -20.15
N SER A 3 -24.30 -65.51 -20.32
CA SER A 3 -22.99 -65.31 -19.66
C SER A 3 -22.20 -64.13 -20.16
N TYR A 4 -22.32 -63.78 -21.42
CA TYR A 4 -21.62 -62.64 -22.04
C TYR A 4 -22.18 -61.26 -21.60
N ILE A 5 -23.48 -61.21 -21.37
CA ILE A 5 -24.18 -60.01 -20.90
C ILE A 5 -23.80 -59.70 -19.44
N CYS A 6 -23.66 -60.71 -18.59
CA CYS A 6 -23.28 -60.59 -17.19
C CYS A 6 -21.83 -60.08 -17.04
N TYR A 7 -20.91 -60.57 -17.88
CA TYR A 7 -19.50 -60.15 -17.90
C TYR A 7 -19.35 -58.71 -18.33
N LYS A 8 -20.10 -58.25 -19.35
CA LYS A 8 -20.09 -56.86 -19.85
C LYS A 8 -20.64 -55.90 -18.81
N LYS A 9 -21.68 -56.31 -18.04
CA LYS A 9 -22.30 -55.50 -16.98
C LYS A 9 -21.38 -55.30 -15.76
N ASN A 10 -20.56 -56.32 -15.44
CA ASN A 10 -19.58 -56.20 -14.36
C ASN A 10 -18.38 -55.29 -14.72
N LYS A 11 -17.86 -55.39 -15.96
CA LYS A 11 -16.81 -54.47 -16.43
C LYS A 11 -17.27 -53.03 -16.41
N MET A 12 -18.51 -52.75 -16.77
CA MET A 12 -19.07 -51.40 -16.78
C MET A 12 -19.24 -50.84 -15.37
N LYS A 13 -19.60 -51.65 -14.38
CA LYS A 13 -19.66 -51.25 -12.96
C LYS A 13 -18.27 -50.92 -12.39
N ILE A 14 -17.27 -51.70 -12.75
CA ILE A 14 -15.89 -51.50 -12.33
C ILE A 14 -15.34 -50.19 -12.95
N LEU A 15 -15.61 -49.96 -14.21
CA LEU A 15 -15.20 -48.70 -14.88
C LEU A 15 -15.89 -47.46 -14.26
N LEU A 16 -17.17 -47.57 -13.94
CA LEU A 16 -17.92 -46.52 -13.25
C LEU A 16 -17.38 -46.24 -11.84
N SER A 17 -16.97 -47.29 -11.11
CA SER A 17 -16.36 -47.17 -9.78
C SER A 17 -15.00 -46.46 -9.83
N TYR A 18 -14.16 -46.77 -10.81
CA TYR A 18 -12.88 -46.04 -10.99
C TYR A 18 -13.09 -44.59 -11.41
N LEU A 19 -14.11 -44.29 -12.21
CA LEU A 19 -14.50 -42.92 -12.57
C LEU A 19 -14.92 -42.11 -11.32
N TRP A 20 -15.72 -42.73 -10.43
CA TRP A 20 -16.14 -42.12 -9.17
C TRP A 20 -14.99 -41.87 -8.21
N ILE A 21 -14.04 -42.81 -8.10
CA ILE A 21 -12.84 -42.65 -7.29
C ILE A 21 -11.96 -41.53 -7.84
N GLY A 22 -11.81 -41.47 -9.18
CA GLY A 22 -11.10 -40.36 -9.83
C GLY A 22 -11.72 -39.00 -9.53
N VAL A 23 -13.03 -38.86 -9.61
CA VAL A 23 -13.76 -37.62 -9.27
C VAL A 23 -13.59 -37.23 -7.80
N PHE A 24 -13.59 -38.25 -6.89
CA PHE A 24 -13.43 -37.98 -5.45
C PHE A 24 -12.03 -37.49 -5.08
N VAL A 25 -10.99 -37.94 -5.76
CA VAL A 25 -9.60 -37.46 -5.56
C VAL A 25 -9.42 -36.00 -6.01
N PHE A 26 -10.17 -35.53 -7.01
CA PHE A 26 -10.15 -34.15 -7.46
C PHE A 26 -10.84 -33.15 -6.53
N LEU A 27 -11.68 -33.62 -5.59
CA LEU A 27 -12.42 -32.76 -4.67
C LEU A 27 -11.64 -32.36 -3.40
N THR A 28 -10.43 -32.92 -3.18
CA THR A 28 -9.65 -32.67 -1.95
C THR A 28 -8.59 -31.56 -2.09
N SER A 29 -8.69 -30.70 -3.08
CA SER A 29 -7.77 -29.54 -3.22
C SER A 29 -8.17 -28.42 -2.26
N CYS A 30 -7.80 -28.54 -0.98
CA CYS A 30 -7.86 -27.44 -0.01
C CYS A 30 -6.63 -26.55 -0.21
N VAL A 31 -6.81 -25.35 -0.77
CA VAL A 31 -5.81 -24.29 -0.71
C VAL A 31 -5.79 -23.75 0.71
N SER A 32 -4.63 -23.75 1.37
CA SER A 32 -4.46 -23.13 2.68
C SER A 32 -4.69 -21.62 2.58
N ASN A 33 -5.78 -21.14 3.18
CA ASN A 33 -6.16 -19.71 3.16
C ASN A 33 -5.34 -18.88 4.17
N GLN A 34 -4.43 -19.48 4.93
CA GLN A 34 -3.66 -18.82 6.00
C GLN A 34 -2.74 -17.74 5.46
N ASP A 35 -2.22 -17.86 4.24
CA ASP A 35 -1.31 -16.88 3.64
C ASP A 35 -2.03 -15.60 3.18
N MET A 36 -3.36 -15.59 3.20
CA MET A 36 -4.19 -14.43 2.84
C MET A 36 -4.62 -13.58 4.03
N ILE A 37 -4.43 -14.06 5.24
CA ILE A 37 -4.89 -13.39 6.46
C ILE A 37 -3.77 -12.49 7.00
N TYR A 38 -4.09 -11.24 7.29
CA TYR A 38 -3.17 -10.28 7.90
C TYR A 38 -3.04 -10.48 9.41
N LEU A 39 -1.91 -10.04 9.98
CA LEU A 39 -1.67 -9.86 11.40
C LEU A 39 -2.00 -11.10 12.25
N GLN A 40 -1.63 -12.28 11.78
CA GLN A 40 -1.84 -13.53 12.50
C GLN A 40 -0.84 -13.68 13.65
N LYS A 41 -1.31 -14.23 14.74
CA LYS A 41 -0.46 -14.67 15.83
C LYS A 41 0.16 -16.03 15.48
N LYS A 42 1.48 -16.12 15.41
CA LYS A 42 2.16 -17.42 15.22
C LYS A 42 2.19 -18.18 16.55
N GLU A 43 2.04 -19.52 16.49
CA GLU A 43 2.10 -20.36 17.69
C GLU A 43 3.43 -20.16 18.42
N GLY A 44 3.36 -19.99 19.76
CA GLY A 44 4.53 -19.77 20.62
C GLY A 44 4.95 -18.29 20.78
N GLN A 45 4.26 -17.35 20.17
CA GLN A 45 4.51 -15.93 20.41
C GLN A 45 3.62 -15.41 21.54
N GLU A 46 4.24 -15.01 22.65
CA GLU A 46 3.56 -14.21 23.66
C GLU A 46 3.36 -12.80 23.10
N PHE A 47 2.12 -12.48 22.77
CA PHE A 47 1.77 -11.10 22.47
C PHE A 47 1.69 -10.36 23.83
N SER A 48 2.69 -9.55 24.14
CA SER A 48 2.55 -8.58 25.20
C SER A 48 1.37 -7.68 24.81
N SER A 49 0.30 -7.68 25.61
CA SER A 49 -0.90 -6.88 25.39
C SER A 49 -0.65 -5.36 25.37
N SER A 50 0.56 -4.96 25.70
CA SER A 50 1.10 -3.62 25.46
C SER A 50 2.12 -3.69 24.35
N VAL A 51 1.65 -3.62 23.09
CA VAL A 51 2.52 -3.16 22.00
C VAL A 51 2.91 -1.73 22.39
N THR A 52 4.09 -1.59 22.95
CA THR A 52 4.71 -0.26 23.02
C THR A 52 4.95 0.09 21.56
N ALA A 53 3.96 0.75 20.95
CA ALA A 53 4.06 1.19 19.57
C ALA A 53 5.39 1.91 19.47
N ILE A 54 6.31 1.37 18.68
CA ILE A 54 7.57 2.05 18.38
C ILE A 54 7.10 3.35 17.76
N ARG A 55 7.10 4.44 18.54
CA ARG A 55 6.77 5.76 18.04
C ARG A 55 7.67 5.95 16.82
N SER A 56 7.06 6.15 15.66
CA SER A 56 7.83 6.50 14.48
C SER A 56 8.74 7.67 14.86
N LYS A 57 10.03 7.54 14.53
CA LYS A 57 10.93 8.71 14.69
C LYS A 57 10.29 9.83 13.89
N PRO A 58 10.25 11.08 14.43
CA PRO A 58 9.70 12.20 13.70
C PRO A 58 10.42 12.32 12.35
N TYR A 59 9.64 12.49 11.29
CA TYR A 59 10.18 12.66 9.96
C TYR A 59 11.05 13.92 9.91
N ARG A 60 12.20 13.82 9.26
CA ARG A 60 13.10 14.93 9.02
C ARG A 60 13.05 15.29 7.55
N LEU A 61 12.82 16.57 7.26
CA LEU A 61 12.65 17.12 5.93
C LEU A 61 13.84 16.79 5.02
N GLN A 62 13.51 16.40 3.81
CA GLN A 62 14.45 16.09 2.74
C GLN A 62 14.25 17.03 1.55
N THR A 63 15.19 17.01 0.60
CA THR A 63 15.06 17.73 -0.67
C THR A 63 13.81 17.27 -1.41
N ASN A 64 13.14 18.20 -2.09
CA ASN A 64 11.88 17.99 -2.82
C ASN A 64 10.63 17.82 -1.94
N ASP A 65 10.73 17.86 -0.61
CA ASP A 65 9.56 17.97 0.23
C ASP A 65 8.86 19.30 0.00
N VAL A 66 7.53 19.29 0.11
CA VAL A 66 6.72 20.51 -0.05
C VAL A 66 6.03 20.79 1.28
N LEU A 67 6.20 22.02 1.76
CA LEU A 67 5.63 22.51 3.00
C LEU A 67 4.52 23.52 2.71
N SER A 68 3.44 23.43 3.47
CA SER A 68 2.43 24.48 3.59
C SER A 68 2.74 25.29 4.84
N VAL A 69 3.01 26.56 4.68
CA VAL A 69 3.25 27.50 5.79
C VAL A 69 2.11 28.50 5.84
N THR A 70 1.44 28.58 6.97
CA THR A 70 0.36 29.52 7.21
C THR A 70 0.71 30.39 8.42
N ILE A 71 0.71 31.69 8.22
CA ILE A 71 1.00 32.70 9.27
C ILE A 71 -0.29 33.43 9.57
N LYS A 72 -0.67 33.52 10.84
CA LYS A 72 -1.84 34.27 11.32
C LYS A 72 -1.41 35.20 12.43
N ALA A 73 -1.97 36.42 12.44
CA ALA A 73 -1.83 37.40 13.50
C ALA A 73 -3.20 37.98 13.84
N ILE A 74 -3.29 38.72 14.95
CA ILE A 74 -4.53 39.42 15.37
C ILE A 74 -4.97 40.40 14.27
N ASP A 75 -4.03 41.15 13.69
CA ASP A 75 -4.31 41.97 12.50
C ASP A 75 -3.91 41.20 11.22
N PRO A 76 -4.90 40.75 10.42
CA PRO A 76 -4.65 39.97 9.20
C PRO A 76 -3.86 40.79 8.14
N LYS A 77 -3.93 42.12 8.16
CA LYS A 77 -3.21 42.96 7.19
C LYS A 77 -1.69 42.81 7.34
N LEU A 78 -1.20 42.56 8.55
CA LEU A 78 0.23 42.47 8.84
C LEU A 78 0.84 41.19 8.25
N VAL A 79 0.04 40.16 8.02
CA VAL A 79 0.53 38.85 7.58
C VAL A 79 0.27 38.56 6.09
N THR A 80 -0.49 39.40 5.41
CA THR A 80 -0.83 39.25 4.00
C THR A 80 0.41 39.19 3.09
N ILE A 81 1.46 39.92 3.46
CA ILE A 81 2.72 39.97 2.69
C ILE A 81 3.53 38.69 2.74
N PHE A 82 3.31 37.85 3.76
CA PHE A 82 4.01 36.54 3.94
C PHE A 82 3.27 35.37 3.29
N SER A 83 2.03 35.60 2.84
CA SER A 83 1.22 34.56 2.20
C SER A 83 1.36 34.63 0.68
N PRO A 84 1.50 33.55 -0.04
CA PRO A 84 1.34 33.54 -1.48
C PRO A 84 -0.04 34.11 -1.81
N SER A 85 -0.08 35.06 -2.75
CA SER A 85 -1.29 35.76 -3.18
C SER A 85 -2.38 34.77 -3.57
N ASN A 86 -3.56 34.95 -2.97
CA ASN A 86 -4.83 34.25 -3.16
C ASN A 86 -5.18 33.16 -2.14
N GLN A 87 -5.35 33.55 -0.87
CA GLN A 87 -6.17 32.80 0.09
C GLN A 87 -7.70 33.02 -0.15
N GLY A 88 -8.12 33.18 -1.38
CA GLY A 88 -9.52 33.08 -1.75
C GLY A 88 -9.81 31.63 -2.16
N GLU A 89 -10.50 30.88 -1.29
CA GLU A 89 -11.36 29.72 -1.58
C GLU A 89 -10.96 28.71 -2.71
N ILE A 90 -9.75 28.73 -3.22
CA ILE A 90 -9.28 27.67 -4.11
C ILE A 90 -9.06 26.46 -3.24
N GLY A 91 -10.02 25.56 -3.34
CA GLY A 91 -10.10 24.35 -2.54
C GLY A 91 -8.76 23.67 -2.47
N LYS A 92 -8.50 23.05 -1.34
CA LYS A 92 -7.37 22.22 -0.92
C LYS A 92 -7.10 21.05 -1.90
N SER A 93 -6.93 21.37 -3.19
CA SER A 93 -6.59 20.39 -4.21
C SER A 93 -5.09 20.12 -4.16
N GLU A 94 -4.69 18.92 -4.51
CA GLU A 94 -3.30 18.49 -4.62
C GLU A 94 -2.48 19.44 -5.51
N SER A 95 -3.09 19.94 -6.58
CA SER A 95 -2.49 20.90 -7.48
C SER A 95 -2.25 22.27 -6.82
N ALA A 96 -3.17 22.77 -5.98
CA ALA A 96 -2.97 24.02 -5.26
C ALA A 96 -1.78 23.94 -4.29
N LEU A 97 -1.65 22.82 -3.57
CA LEU A 97 -0.49 22.59 -2.68
C LEU A 97 0.83 22.53 -3.43
N TYR A 98 0.83 22.01 -4.65
CA TYR A 98 2.04 22.00 -5.49
C TYR A 98 2.46 23.41 -5.94
N PHE A 99 1.51 24.27 -6.29
CA PHE A 99 1.79 25.62 -6.76
C PHE A 99 2.03 26.64 -5.63
N ASP A 100 1.31 26.50 -4.53
CA ASP A 100 1.34 27.47 -3.41
C ASP A 100 2.24 27.00 -2.25
N GLY A 101 2.74 25.77 -2.28
CA GLY A 101 3.62 25.23 -1.25
C GLY A 101 5.07 25.67 -1.41
N PHE A 102 5.81 25.63 -0.30
CA PHE A 102 7.25 25.91 -0.28
C PHE A 102 8.04 24.62 -0.44
N ARG A 103 8.65 24.43 -1.61
CA ARG A 103 9.47 23.26 -1.88
C ARG A 103 10.86 23.41 -1.27
N VAL A 104 11.34 22.36 -0.61
CA VAL A 104 12.73 22.25 -0.17
C VAL A 104 13.63 22.05 -1.40
N ASP A 105 14.53 22.97 -1.65
CA ASP A 105 15.45 22.94 -2.78
C ASP A 105 16.61 21.94 -2.58
N ASP A 106 17.49 21.83 -3.57
CA ASP A 106 18.63 20.91 -3.54
C ASP A 106 19.70 21.30 -2.50
N HIS A 107 19.66 22.55 -2.01
CA HIS A 107 20.51 23.04 -0.92
C HIS A 107 19.86 22.86 0.45
N GLY A 108 18.64 22.34 0.49
CA GLY A 108 17.88 22.12 1.74
C GLY A 108 17.19 23.38 2.26
N ASN A 109 16.96 24.39 1.41
CA ASN A 109 16.31 25.65 1.79
C ASN A 109 14.87 25.70 1.27
N ILE A 110 14.04 26.44 1.99
CA ILE A 110 12.77 26.96 1.49
C ILE A 110 12.87 28.47 1.33
N ARG A 111 12.13 29.03 0.36
CA ARG A 111 12.07 30.48 0.15
C ARG A 111 10.69 30.99 0.51
N ILE A 112 10.60 31.71 1.63
CA ILE A 112 9.36 32.32 2.10
C ILE A 112 9.37 33.81 1.70
N PRO A 113 8.28 34.35 1.13
CA PRO A 113 8.18 35.76 0.83
C PRO A 113 8.55 36.62 2.05
N VAL A 114 9.32 37.66 1.87
CA VAL A 114 9.80 38.59 2.88
C VAL A 114 10.86 38.02 3.84
N LEU A 115 10.69 36.77 4.34
CA LEU A 115 11.67 36.12 5.21
C LEU A 115 12.92 35.64 4.46
N GLY A 116 12.84 35.53 3.13
CA GLY A 116 13.97 35.06 2.33
C GLY A 116 14.17 33.54 2.37
N GLU A 117 15.41 33.13 2.23
CA GLU A 117 15.81 31.71 2.23
C GLU A 117 16.10 31.23 3.66
N MET A 118 15.57 30.05 3.96
CA MET A 118 15.72 29.40 5.25
C MET A 118 16.09 27.94 5.08
N ASN A 119 17.21 27.52 5.68
CA ASN A 119 17.59 26.12 5.68
C ASN A 119 16.68 25.30 6.60
N VAL A 120 16.10 24.21 6.04
CA VAL A 120 15.13 23.34 6.72
C VAL A 120 15.46 21.86 6.58
N ILE A 121 16.47 21.50 5.80
CA ILE A 121 16.86 20.09 5.63
C ILE A 121 17.26 19.47 6.98
N GLY A 122 16.76 18.26 7.25
CA GLY A 122 17.04 17.56 8.49
C GLY A 122 16.29 18.07 9.72
N PHE A 123 15.50 19.15 9.61
CA PHE A 123 14.60 19.62 10.67
C PHE A 123 13.26 18.89 10.59
N THR A 124 12.57 18.77 11.71
CA THR A 124 11.16 18.38 11.73
C THR A 124 10.26 19.56 11.38
N VAL A 125 9.01 19.28 11.05
CA VAL A 125 8.00 20.33 10.77
C VAL A 125 7.83 21.29 11.96
N ASP A 126 7.87 20.77 13.19
CA ASP A 126 7.77 21.58 14.41
C ASP A 126 9.01 22.47 14.62
N GLU A 127 10.20 21.93 14.38
CA GLU A 127 11.44 22.71 14.46
C GLU A 127 11.46 23.84 13.42
N VAL A 128 10.92 23.59 12.22
CA VAL A 128 10.79 24.64 11.18
C VAL A 128 9.77 25.68 11.59
N ARG A 129 8.62 25.30 12.16
CA ARG A 129 7.63 26.23 12.70
C ARG A 129 8.28 27.17 13.71
N ASP A 130 9.00 26.62 14.70
CA ASP A 130 9.65 27.40 15.75
C ASP A 130 10.72 28.36 15.18
N LYS A 131 11.42 27.93 14.13
CA LYS A 131 12.43 28.74 13.46
C LYS A 131 11.80 29.92 12.72
N ILE A 132 10.69 29.70 11.99
CA ILE A 132 9.92 30.74 11.31
C ILE A 132 9.37 31.73 12.33
N GLU A 133 8.75 31.23 13.40
CA GLU A 133 8.17 32.08 14.44
C GLU A 133 9.20 32.98 15.10
N LYS A 134 10.36 32.42 15.47
CA LYS A 134 11.48 33.20 16.05
C LYS A 134 11.98 34.28 15.12
N GLN A 135 12.12 33.98 13.83
CA GLN A 135 12.60 34.97 12.86
C GLN A 135 11.57 36.08 12.63
N LEU A 136 10.28 35.75 12.55
CA LEU A 136 9.21 36.72 12.42
C LEU A 136 9.14 37.67 13.61
N LEU A 137 9.28 37.14 14.83
CA LEU A 137 9.28 37.96 16.07
C LEU A 137 10.56 38.79 16.25
N ALA A 138 11.67 38.39 15.64
CA ALA A 138 12.92 39.14 15.70
C ALA A 138 12.95 40.31 14.70
N ASP A 139 12.47 40.08 13.48
CA ASP A 139 12.70 40.97 12.36
C ASP A 139 11.48 41.87 12.00
N TYR A 140 10.25 41.39 12.28
CA TYR A 140 9.03 42.03 11.75
C TYR A 140 7.96 42.32 12.79
N PHE A 141 7.90 41.59 13.89
CA PHE A 141 6.83 41.72 14.89
C PHE A 141 7.39 42.00 16.27
N ASN A 142 6.68 42.83 17.05
CA ASN A 142 6.98 42.99 18.45
C ASN A 142 6.58 41.73 19.23
N LYS A 143 7.26 41.45 20.36
CA LYS A 143 7.00 40.28 21.21
C LYS A 143 5.57 40.16 21.74
N GLU A 144 4.82 41.26 21.72
CA GLU A 144 3.41 41.34 22.10
C GLU A 144 2.44 40.98 20.96
N ALA A 145 2.95 40.83 19.73
CA ALA A 145 2.12 40.38 18.61
C ALA A 145 1.77 38.88 18.82
N SER A 146 0.48 38.60 19.00
CA SER A 146 -0.01 37.23 19.03
C SER A 146 0.09 36.62 17.62
N LEU A 147 1.27 36.08 17.33
CA LEU A 147 1.58 35.46 16.07
C LEU A 147 1.36 33.96 16.20
N PHE A 148 0.72 33.37 15.21
CA PHE A 148 0.50 31.91 15.13
C PHE A 148 0.99 31.39 13.78
N VAL A 149 2.03 30.56 13.83
CA VAL A 149 2.63 29.91 12.65
C VAL A 149 2.19 28.46 12.63
N THR A 150 1.69 28.02 11.49
CA THR A 150 1.39 26.60 11.22
C THR A 150 2.24 26.16 10.06
N VAL A 151 2.99 25.08 10.25
CA VAL A 151 3.76 24.42 9.19
C VAL A 151 3.25 22.98 9.09
N LYS A 152 2.96 22.53 7.88
CA LYS A 152 2.54 21.16 7.59
C LYS A 152 3.20 20.67 6.33
N MET A 153 3.39 19.35 6.22
CA MET A 153 3.67 18.74 4.93
C MET A 153 2.48 18.95 3.99
N ALA A 154 2.74 19.24 2.73
CA ALA A 154 1.68 19.43 1.72
C ALA A 154 0.88 18.15 1.45
N GLY A 155 1.36 17.02 1.94
CA GLY A 155 0.72 15.71 1.88
C GLY A 155 1.76 14.61 2.08
N PHE A 156 1.27 13.43 2.46
CA PHE A 156 2.07 12.22 2.58
C PHE A 156 2.00 11.47 1.25
N LYS A 157 3.08 11.51 0.49
CA LYS A 157 3.16 10.88 -0.83
C LYS A 157 3.92 9.55 -0.72
N TYR A 158 3.38 8.48 -1.31
CA TYR A 158 4.06 7.21 -1.51
C TYR A 158 3.71 6.62 -2.88
N THR A 159 4.52 5.71 -3.37
CA THR A 159 4.27 5.01 -4.62
C THR A 159 4.11 3.52 -4.34
N ILE A 160 3.09 2.89 -4.88
CA ILE A 160 2.84 1.46 -4.72
C ILE A 160 2.66 0.77 -6.06
N THR A 161 3.26 -0.41 -6.20
CA THR A 161 3.18 -1.23 -7.41
C THR A 161 3.23 -2.73 -7.08
N GLY A 162 3.08 -3.56 -8.10
CA GLY A 162 3.00 -5.01 -7.95
C GLY A 162 1.56 -5.50 -7.87
N GLU A 163 1.29 -6.45 -6.99
CA GLU A 163 -0.01 -7.12 -6.87
C GLU A 163 -0.93 -6.42 -5.87
N VAL A 164 -1.39 -5.21 -6.24
CA VAL A 164 -2.37 -4.40 -5.49
C VAL A 164 -3.51 -3.96 -6.40
N GLY A 165 -4.64 -3.63 -5.81
CA GLY A 165 -5.84 -3.24 -6.53
C GLY A 165 -5.66 -1.98 -7.39
N SER A 166 -4.98 -0.96 -6.87
CA SER A 166 -4.75 0.32 -7.55
C SER A 166 -3.30 0.74 -7.42
N LYS A 167 -2.53 0.55 -8.49
CA LYS A 167 -1.09 0.90 -8.60
C LYS A 167 -0.90 2.39 -8.85
N GLY A 168 0.25 2.92 -8.46
CA GLY A 168 0.66 4.29 -8.76
C GLY A 168 1.05 5.09 -7.53
N THR A 169 1.29 6.37 -7.73
CA THR A 169 1.56 7.31 -6.67
C THR A 169 0.26 7.70 -5.98
N LYS A 170 0.27 7.68 -4.65
CA LYS A 170 -0.85 8.06 -3.77
C LYS A 170 -0.43 9.22 -2.90
N MET A 171 -1.38 10.10 -2.59
CA MET A 171 -1.20 11.20 -1.66
C MET A 171 -2.28 11.15 -0.59
N LEU A 172 -1.87 11.22 0.67
CA LEU A 172 -2.75 11.25 1.83
C LEU A 172 -2.51 12.54 2.63
N PHE A 173 -3.58 13.14 3.14
CA PHE A 173 -3.49 14.39 3.92
C PHE A 173 -3.50 14.09 5.40
N GLN A 174 -2.47 13.37 5.85
CA GLN A 174 -2.25 13.01 7.25
C GLN A 174 -0.75 13.02 7.56
N ASP A 175 -0.41 13.20 8.84
CA ASP A 175 0.98 13.37 9.26
C ASP A 175 1.75 12.05 9.32
N GLN A 176 1.05 10.93 9.50
CA GLN A 176 1.64 9.60 9.58
C GLN A 176 0.78 8.61 8.82
N VAL A 177 1.43 7.70 8.12
CA VAL A 177 0.81 6.60 7.37
C VAL A 177 1.53 5.31 7.73
N ASN A 178 0.78 4.28 8.09
CA ASN A 178 1.36 2.94 8.24
C ASN A 178 1.17 2.11 6.98
N ILE A 179 1.91 1.01 6.86
CA ILE A 179 1.88 0.14 5.68
C ILE A 179 0.49 -0.43 5.41
N MET A 180 -0.30 -0.74 6.46
CA MET A 180 -1.65 -1.30 6.31
C MET A 180 -2.61 -0.27 5.72
N GLU A 181 -2.52 0.99 6.17
CA GLU A 181 -3.30 2.11 5.60
C GLU A 181 -2.94 2.36 4.14
N ALA A 182 -1.65 2.32 3.79
CA ALA A 182 -1.20 2.50 2.42
C ALA A 182 -1.75 1.41 1.49
N ILE A 183 -1.74 0.15 1.94
CA ILE A 183 -2.29 -0.99 1.22
C ILE A 183 -3.80 -0.87 1.08
N ALA A 184 -4.52 -0.57 2.17
CA ALA A 184 -5.97 -0.38 2.14
C ALA A 184 -6.38 0.74 1.17
N ASN A 185 -5.66 1.88 1.19
CA ASN A 185 -5.89 2.99 0.27
C ASN A 185 -5.55 2.67 -1.20
N SER A 186 -4.79 1.60 -1.41
CA SER A 186 -4.43 1.09 -2.74
C SER A 186 -5.31 -0.06 -3.22
N GLY A 187 -6.45 -0.29 -2.56
CA GLY A 187 -7.42 -1.33 -2.94
C GLY A 187 -7.00 -2.74 -2.57
N ASP A 188 -6.20 -2.86 -1.51
CA ASP A 188 -5.68 -4.11 -0.94
C ASP A 188 -4.72 -4.90 -1.86
N ILE A 189 -4.05 -5.90 -1.28
CA ILE A 189 -3.22 -6.86 -2.00
C ILE A 189 -4.15 -7.88 -2.68
N THR A 190 -3.93 -8.08 -3.98
CA THR A 190 -4.74 -9.04 -4.77
C THR A 190 -4.60 -10.47 -4.23
N ALA A 191 -5.50 -11.37 -4.65
CA ALA A 191 -5.44 -12.78 -4.26
C ALA A 191 -4.14 -13.49 -4.70
N ILE A 192 -3.46 -12.96 -5.72
CA ILE A 192 -2.18 -13.48 -6.21
C ILE A 192 -0.96 -12.70 -5.69
N GLY A 193 -1.18 -11.74 -4.79
CA GLY A 193 -0.12 -10.96 -4.17
C GLY A 193 0.45 -11.63 -2.91
N ASN A 194 1.75 -11.57 -2.74
CA ASN A 194 2.46 -12.15 -1.61
C ASN A 194 2.48 -11.21 -0.41
N ARG A 195 1.61 -11.44 0.57
CA ARG A 195 1.53 -10.67 1.82
C ARG A 195 2.74 -10.85 2.74
N LYS A 196 3.51 -11.92 2.54
CA LYS A 196 4.72 -12.21 3.33
C LYS A 196 5.96 -11.48 2.82
N GLU A 197 5.91 -10.94 1.60
CA GLU A 197 7.06 -10.29 0.97
C GLU A 197 6.67 -8.94 0.37
N VAL A 198 6.21 -8.03 1.22
CA VAL A 198 5.98 -6.64 0.84
C VAL A 198 7.27 -5.86 1.06
N THR A 199 7.83 -5.34 -0.01
CA THR A 199 9.13 -4.64 0.02
C THR A 199 8.91 -3.13 0.05
N ILE A 200 9.53 -2.46 1.01
CA ILE A 200 9.61 -1.00 1.09
C ILE A 200 11.01 -0.61 0.61
N ILE A 201 11.06 0.32 -0.33
CA ILE A 201 12.29 0.93 -0.84
C ILE A 201 12.26 2.39 -0.41
N ARG A 202 13.24 2.78 0.41
CA ARG A 202 13.35 4.13 0.99
C ARG A 202 14.62 4.79 0.51
N GLN A 203 14.48 5.98 -0.02
CA GLN A 203 15.63 6.81 -0.37
C GLN A 203 16.04 7.64 0.85
N LEU A 204 17.33 7.55 1.19
CA LEU A 204 17.97 8.35 2.24
C LEU A 204 19.07 9.20 1.60
N PRO A 205 19.49 10.29 2.25
CA PRO A 205 20.64 11.08 1.76
C PRO A 205 21.93 10.24 1.59
N THR A 206 22.04 9.14 2.33
CA THR A 206 23.20 8.23 2.33
C THR A 206 23.07 7.09 1.31
N GLY A 207 21.92 6.92 0.65
CA GLY A 207 21.67 5.85 -0.31
C GLY A 207 20.25 5.30 -0.23
N THR A 208 20.02 4.16 -0.86
CA THR A 208 18.71 3.50 -0.89
C THR A 208 18.70 2.27 0.02
N GLU A 209 17.72 2.20 0.90
CA GLU A 209 17.46 1.03 1.73
C GLU A 209 16.27 0.24 1.19
N MET A 210 16.36 -1.09 1.32
CA MET A 210 15.29 -2.01 0.90
C MET A 210 14.97 -2.95 2.06
N HIS A 211 13.71 -2.96 2.48
CA HIS A 211 13.23 -3.78 3.60
C HIS A 211 11.99 -4.57 3.19
N THR A 212 11.93 -5.83 3.60
CA THR A 212 10.80 -6.71 3.33
C THR A 212 10.02 -6.94 4.62
N LEU A 213 8.71 -6.76 4.55
CA LEU A 213 7.76 -6.95 5.64
C LEU A 213 6.87 -8.16 5.37
N ASP A 214 6.63 -8.95 6.41
CA ASP A 214 5.62 -10.01 6.43
C ASP A 214 4.34 -9.44 7.09
N LEU A 215 3.36 -9.08 6.27
CA LEU A 215 2.10 -8.50 6.75
C LEU A 215 1.14 -9.55 7.32
N THR A 216 1.46 -10.83 7.17
CA THR A 216 0.70 -11.91 7.81
C THR A 216 1.08 -12.08 9.28
N ASP A 217 2.24 -11.58 9.71
CA ASP A 217 2.72 -11.66 11.07
C ASP A 217 2.35 -10.39 11.87
N ILE A 218 1.73 -10.58 13.04
CA ILE A 218 1.34 -9.47 13.93
C ILE A 218 2.55 -8.64 14.39
N ASN A 219 3.74 -9.25 14.47
CA ASN A 219 4.98 -8.55 14.85
C ASN A 219 5.44 -7.50 13.84
N VAL A 220 4.85 -7.45 12.65
CA VAL A 220 5.12 -6.38 11.68
C VAL A 220 4.90 -5.00 12.28
N MET A 221 3.96 -4.88 13.24
CA MET A 221 3.67 -3.62 13.93
C MET A 221 4.85 -3.11 14.80
N ASN A 222 5.79 -3.99 15.16
CA ASN A 222 7.02 -3.65 15.88
C ASN A 222 8.18 -3.31 14.94
N SER A 223 7.99 -3.43 13.62
CA SER A 223 9.01 -3.08 12.66
C SER A 223 9.21 -1.56 12.61
N PRO A 224 10.45 -1.06 12.52
CA PRO A 224 10.73 0.36 12.30
C PRO A 224 10.24 0.85 10.92
N TYR A 225 9.87 -0.07 10.02
CA TYR A 225 9.33 0.20 8.69
C TYR A 225 7.81 0.04 8.62
N TYR A 226 7.14 -0.26 9.75
CA TYR A 226 5.68 -0.32 9.81
C TYR A 226 5.06 1.04 9.47
N TYR A 227 5.66 2.12 9.99
CA TYR A 227 5.32 3.48 9.59
C TYR A 227 6.16 3.88 8.39
N LEU A 228 5.47 4.29 7.33
CA LEU A 228 6.08 4.76 6.11
C LEU A 228 6.70 6.14 6.31
N GLN A 229 7.60 6.50 5.41
CA GLN A 229 8.07 7.86 5.25
C GLN A 229 7.57 8.43 3.91
N PRO A 230 7.42 9.75 3.79
CA PRO A 230 7.12 10.38 2.51
C PRO A 230 8.10 9.93 1.43
N ASN A 231 7.58 9.71 0.22
CA ASN A 231 8.31 9.21 -0.95
C ASN A 231 8.77 7.74 -0.88
N ASP A 232 8.34 6.95 0.13
CA ASP A 232 8.58 5.51 0.11
C ASP A 232 7.98 4.87 -1.14
N PHE A 233 8.68 3.87 -1.66
CA PHE A 233 8.21 3.04 -2.76
C PHE A 233 7.89 1.64 -2.22
N ILE A 234 6.66 1.18 -2.43
CA ILE A 234 6.16 -0.10 -1.94
C ILE A 234 6.00 -1.04 -3.13
N TYR A 235 6.58 -2.22 -3.02
CA TYR A 235 6.45 -3.26 -4.02
C TYR A 235 5.85 -4.53 -3.42
N VAL A 236 4.69 -4.93 -3.91
CA VAL A 236 4.04 -6.18 -3.54
C VAL A 236 4.36 -7.23 -4.59
N LYS A 237 5.17 -8.22 -4.20
CA LYS A 237 5.56 -9.30 -5.10
C LYS A 237 4.35 -10.19 -5.43
N PRO A 238 4.28 -10.78 -6.62
CA PRO A 238 3.34 -11.87 -6.89
C PRO A 238 3.73 -13.11 -6.08
N LEU A 239 2.75 -13.91 -5.69
CA LEU A 239 2.99 -15.26 -5.19
C LEU A 239 3.78 -16.04 -6.22
N LYS A 240 4.76 -16.84 -5.78
CA LYS A 240 5.42 -17.81 -6.66
C LYS A 240 4.34 -18.75 -7.18
N LYS A 241 4.04 -18.69 -8.48
CA LYS A 241 3.13 -19.62 -9.12
C LYS A 241 3.71 -21.03 -8.94
N ASN A 242 3.14 -21.79 -8.03
CA ASN A 242 3.26 -23.23 -8.13
C ASN A 242 2.59 -23.60 -9.46
N THR A 243 3.21 -24.47 -10.24
CA THR A 243 2.78 -24.92 -11.57
C THR A 243 1.32 -25.38 -11.62
N TRP A 244 0.70 -25.64 -10.47
CA TRP A 244 -0.70 -26.01 -10.28
C TRP A 244 -1.70 -24.83 -10.37
N GLU A 245 -1.29 -23.59 -10.07
CA GLU A 245 -2.18 -22.42 -10.19
C GLU A 245 -2.31 -21.91 -11.62
N SER A 246 -1.36 -22.22 -12.49
CA SER A 246 -1.53 -22.03 -13.93
C SER A 246 -2.63 -22.93 -14.52
N LEU A 247 -3.13 -23.88 -13.74
CA LEU A 247 -4.29 -24.72 -14.03
C LEU A 247 -5.65 -24.02 -13.86
N GLN A 248 -5.72 -22.84 -13.24
CA GLN A 248 -6.99 -22.10 -13.21
C GLN A 248 -7.37 -21.55 -14.59
N SER A 249 -6.39 -21.19 -15.42
CA SER A 249 -6.60 -21.04 -16.87
C SER A 249 -6.79 -22.40 -17.58
N GLY A 250 -6.30 -23.50 -17.01
CA GLY A 250 -6.50 -24.87 -17.46
C GLY A 250 -7.91 -25.41 -17.17
N ILE A 251 -8.59 -24.95 -16.10
CA ILE A 251 -9.97 -25.40 -15.81
C ILE A 251 -10.94 -24.90 -16.89
N GLN A 252 -10.73 -23.73 -17.45
CA GLN A 252 -11.49 -23.29 -18.64
C GLN A 252 -11.17 -24.14 -19.87
N GLY A 253 -9.94 -24.62 -20.03
CA GLY A 253 -9.57 -25.61 -21.05
C GLY A 253 -10.17 -26.98 -20.77
N PHE A 254 -10.22 -27.42 -19.50
CA PHE A 254 -10.79 -28.71 -19.12
C PHE A 254 -12.31 -28.78 -19.35
N THR A 255 -13.05 -27.73 -19.02
CA THR A 255 -14.50 -27.65 -19.32
C THR A 255 -14.76 -27.72 -20.82
N SER A 256 -13.91 -27.12 -21.65
CA SER A 256 -14.00 -27.21 -23.11
C SER A 256 -13.72 -28.63 -23.62
N ILE A 257 -12.74 -29.34 -23.05
CA ILE A 257 -12.44 -30.75 -23.41
C ILE A 257 -13.56 -31.65 -22.98
N VAL A 258 -14.09 -31.49 -21.76
CA VAL A 258 -15.22 -32.32 -21.26
C VAL A 258 -16.48 -32.06 -22.09
N SER A 259 -16.77 -30.86 -22.52
CA SER A 259 -17.91 -30.54 -23.39
C SER A 259 -17.73 -31.17 -24.78
N LEU A 260 -16.53 -31.19 -25.35
CA LEU A 260 -16.25 -31.87 -26.61
C LEU A 260 -16.42 -33.40 -26.54
N ILE A 261 -15.97 -34.01 -25.43
CA ILE A 261 -16.13 -35.47 -25.20
C ILE A 261 -17.60 -35.80 -25.00
N THR A 262 -18.37 -35.00 -24.26
CA THR A 262 -19.81 -35.22 -24.08
C THR A 262 -20.57 -35.05 -25.40
N LEU A 263 -20.20 -34.07 -26.22
CA LEU A 263 -20.80 -33.87 -27.54
C LEU A 263 -20.47 -35.02 -28.49
N GLY A 264 -19.22 -35.50 -28.50
CA GLY A 264 -18.80 -36.64 -29.29
C GLY A 264 -19.50 -37.92 -28.89
N THR A 265 -19.68 -38.20 -27.57
CA THR A 265 -20.40 -39.36 -27.07
C THR A 265 -21.90 -39.32 -27.38
N THR A 266 -22.52 -38.13 -27.31
CA THR A 266 -23.95 -37.93 -27.68
C THR A 266 -24.16 -38.19 -29.16
N VAL A 267 -23.31 -37.63 -30.01
CA VAL A 267 -23.38 -37.84 -31.47
C VAL A 267 -23.17 -39.33 -31.82
N TYR A 268 -22.18 -40.00 -31.19
CA TYR A 268 -21.94 -41.40 -31.39
C TYR A 268 -23.14 -42.28 -30.98
N LEU A 269 -23.83 -41.95 -29.91
CA LEU A 269 -25.02 -42.67 -29.45
C LEU A 269 -26.23 -42.44 -30.38
N LEU A 270 -26.37 -41.23 -30.98
CA LEU A 270 -27.41 -40.91 -31.93
C LEU A 270 -27.22 -41.67 -33.26
N PHE A 271 -25.99 -41.89 -33.71
CA PHE A 271 -25.72 -42.66 -34.95
C PHE A 271 -25.71 -44.18 -34.76
N LYS A 272 -25.67 -44.66 -33.49
CA LYS A 272 -25.64 -46.09 -33.18
C LYS A 272 -27.04 -46.69 -32.94
N ASN A 273 -28.05 -45.86 -32.82
CA ASN A 273 -29.48 -46.26 -32.75
C ASN A 273 -30.14 -46.07 -34.11
#